data_f3d735ca85633d1bcfadc72d81ec4624
#
_entry.id   f3d735ca85633d1bcfadc72d81ec4624
#
_cell.length_a   1.000
_cell.length_b   1.000
_cell.length_c   1.000
_cell.angle_alpha   90.00
_cell.angle_beta   90.00
_cell.angle_gamma   90.00
#
_symmetry.space_group_name_H-M   'P 1'
#
loop_
_entity.id
_entity.type
_entity.pdbx_description
1 polymer ?
#
loop_
_entity_poly.entity_id
_entity_poly.type
_entity_poly.pdbx_seq_one_letter_code
_entity_poly.pdbx_strand_id
1 'polypeptide(L)'
;MIERIYNYMTDHNMVGEGSRVLAAVSGGADSMCLLEVLRELRDRAGLQIAVLHVHHGLRESADGDLLYVAKYCEDAGIPFEAVHVDAAGYAAGSGLSVEEAARKLRYEALEQAAERWDRELLLMRDEELLTREDREGFSRQDRELPSHVQEECRIAVAHHIEDQAETVLFNLARGSRLTGLRGMLPVNGRIIRPLLTCSREEIEEFLKARGISWREDETNEDVRYSRNLIRKEVMPLLKQINISVREHIARAAEEAAETEEFLREQTERAAGKCISRGEYFVSVSVPELMREPPLIRRRVIYCVIADVAGRKKDLQDTHVQAVMRLAQKNGNGRLDVFGGVRVEKVYDRLLFSAGGQEAAPASRRPIDALGQETAPASRRPIDAPGQEAASAGRQPMYASRAAALSARRWPMDAGEYRCRVFDFDGDMSSVPRKQYTKWLDYDKIGAFPSFRTRCEGDRITLDETGRSKTIARYMIDTKVPAELRGRIVLPTAGSEILWIPAGAADASDPETGSSSDGGRISAAYKVSSRTGRILEICWEPGIDRTSGEQPETGN
;
A
#
# COMPACT_ATOMS: atom_id res chain seq x y z
N MET A 1 -20.51 8.88 31.85
CA MET A 1 -20.29 8.04 30.65
C MET A 1 -20.03 8.90 29.41
N ILE A 2 -20.92 9.77 28.94
CA ILE A 2 -20.79 10.58 27.72
C ILE A 2 -19.46 11.35 27.64
N GLU A 3 -19.08 12.11 28.68
CA GLU A 3 -17.82 12.86 28.72
C GLU A 3 -16.60 11.97 28.55
N ARG A 4 -16.58 10.78 29.20
CA ARG A 4 -15.48 9.82 29.06
C ARG A 4 -15.36 9.32 27.62
N ILE A 5 -16.50 9.01 26.99
CA ILE A 5 -16.53 8.56 25.60
C ILE A 5 -16.09 9.68 24.66
N TYR A 6 -16.56 10.90 24.88
CA TYR A 6 -16.17 12.05 24.06
C TYR A 6 -14.67 12.33 24.13
N ASN A 7 -14.10 12.35 25.34
CA ASN A 7 -12.66 12.50 25.51
C ASN A 7 -11.89 11.36 24.82
N TYR A 8 -12.34 10.12 24.99
CA TYR A 8 -11.74 8.96 24.32
C TYR A 8 -11.80 9.07 22.79
N MET A 9 -12.91 9.52 22.24
CA MET A 9 -13.06 9.77 20.79
C MET A 9 -12.10 10.86 20.31
N THR A 10 -11.91 11.91 21.09
CA THR A 10 -11.02 13.03 20.78
C THR A 10 -9.56 12.62 20.86
N ASP A 11 -9.15 11.94 21.95
CA ASP A 11 -7.77 11.47 22.17
C ASP A 11 -7.29 10.52 21.07
N HIS A 12 -8.21 9.76 20.49
CA HIS A 12 -7.92 8.82 19.40
C HIS A 12 -8.24 9.35 18.00
N ASN A 13 -8.57 10.64 17.85
CA ASN A 13 -8.92 11.25 16.56
C ASN A 13 -10.00 10.46 15.79
N MET A 14 -11.02 9.96 16.51
CA MET A 14 -12.12 9.20 15.89
C MET A 14 -13.01 10.09 15.03
N VAL A 15 -13.28 11.31 15.50
CA VAL A 15 -14.10 12.31 14.85
C VAL A 15 -13.52 13.70 15.06
N GLY A 16 -13.71 14.59 14.10
CA GLY A 16 -13.51 16.03 14.19
C GLY A 16 -14.84 16.78 14.18
N GLU A 17 -14.80 18.11 14.23
CA GLU A 17 -15.97 18.95 14.08
C GLU A 17 -16.60 18.74 12.69
N GLY A 18 -17.89 18.46 12.65
CA GLY A 18 -18.62 18.23 11.40
C GLY A 18 -18.42 16.84 10.77
N SER A 19 -17.70 15.92 11.44
CA SER A 19 -17.47 14.57 10.94
C SER A 19 -18.77 13.82 10.67
N ARG A 20 -18.76 12.99 9.61
CA ARG A 20 -19.86 12.09 9.24
C ARG A 20 -19.64 10.73 9.89
N VAL A 21 -20.67 10.22 10.56
CA VAL A 21 -20.60 8.95 11.30
C VAL A 21 -21.76 8.05 10.92
N LEU A 22 -21.46 6.93 10.25
CA LEU A 22 -22.41 5.86 9.98
C LEU A 22 -22.38 4.87 11.13
N ALA A 23 -23.45 4.83 11.93
CA ALA A 23 -23.58 3.92 13.06
C ALA A 23 -24.13 2.55 12.61
N ALA A 24 -23.41 1.47 12.94
CA ALA A 24 -23.88 0.10 12.74
C ALA A 24 -24.78 -0.30 13.92
N VAL A 25 -26.11 -0.37 13.70
CA VAL A 25 -27.09 -0.59 14.76
C VAL A 25 -27.86 -1.87 14.50
N SER A 26 -27.75 -2.85 15.41
CA SER A 26 -28.48 -4.13 15.36
C SER A 26 -29.76 -4.17 16.17
N GLY A 27 -29.98 -3.19 17.07
CA GLY A 27 -31.09 -3.17 18.01
C GLY A 27 -30.75 -3.73 19.40
N GLY A 28 -29.60 -4.39 19.57
CA GLY A 28 -29.09 -4.87 20.85
C GLY A 28 -28.55 -3.74 21.74
N ALA A 29 -28.38 -3.99 23.05
CA ALA A 29 -28.00 -3.01 24.05
C ALA A 29 -26.79 -2.16 23.64
N ASP A 30 -25.71 -2.81 23.23
CA ASP A 30 -24.44 -2.12 22.88
C ASP A 30 -24.64 -1.15 21.72
N SER A 31 -25.36 -1.58 20.67
CA SER A 31 -25.61 -0.76 19.47
C SER A 31 -26.59 0.39 19.73
N MET A 32 -27.61 0.18 20.58
CA MET A 32 -28.52 1.24 20.99
C MET A 32 -27.83 2.27 21.90
N CYS A 33 -26.93 1.82 22.76
CA CYS A 33 -26.08 2.71 23.56
C CYS A 33 -25.17 3.56 22.67
N LEU A 34 -24.51 2.94 21.67
CA LEU A 34 -23.69 3.67 20.70
C LEU A 34 -24.50 4.76 20.00
N LEU A 35 -25.69 4.40 19.49
CA LEU A 35 -26.57 5.34 18.79
C LEU A 35 -26.96 6.52 19.70
N GLU A 36 -27.35 6.26 20.95
CA GLU A 36 -27.75 7.30 21.91
C GLU A 36 -26.56 8.20 22.27
N VAL A 37 -25.36 7.64 22.46
CA VAL A 37 -24.14 8.42 22.70
C VAL A 37 -23.85 9.35 21.52
N LEU A 38 -23.88 8.82 20.28
CA LEU A 38 -23.66 9.63 19.09
C LEU A 38 -24.74 10.72 18.93
N ARG A 39 -26.01 10.40 19.24
CA ARG A 39 -27.10 11.37 19.21
C ARG A 39 -26.86 12.54 20.17
N GLU A 40 -26.43 12.28 21.41
CA GLU A 40 -26.10 13.34 22.37
C GLU A 40 -24.86 14.15 21.94
N LEU A 41 -23.91 13.54 21.28
CA LEU A 41 -22.71 14.22 20.79
C LEU A 41 -22.95 14.98 19.47
N ARG A 42 -24.05 14.71 18.76
CA ARG A 42 -24.38 15.35 17.47
C ARG A 42 -24.31 16.85 17.55
N ASP A 43 -25.05 17.43 18.50
CA ASP A 43 -25.17 18.88 18.62
C ASP A 43 -23.90 19.50 19.22
N ARG A 44 -23.18 18.75 20.05
CA ARG A 44 -21.96 19.21 20.73
C ARG A 44 -20.74 19.26 19.81
N ALA A 45 -20.58 18.27 18.96
CA ALA A 45 -19.43 18.11 18.05
C ALA A 45 -19.80 18.36 16.58
N GLY A 46 -21.02 18.82 16.30
CA GLY A 46 -21.49 19.09 14.95
C GLY A 46 -21.58 17.84 14.08
N LEU A 47 -21.73 16.65 14.66
CA LEU A 47 -21.66 15.39 13.91
C LEU A 47 -22.87 15.22 12.99
N GLN A 48 -22.61 14.71 11.79
CA GLN A 48 -23.65 14.24 10.88
C GLN A 48 -23.76 12.72 11.07
N ILE A 49 -24.93 12.24 11.52
CA ILE A 49 -25.13 10.84 11.89
C ILE A 49 -26.14 10.20 10.96
N ALA A 50 -25.83 9.01 10.48
CA ALA A 50 -26.77 8.11 9.83
C ALA A 50 -26.65 6.70 10.44
N VAL A 51 -27.69 5.88 10.29
CA VAL A 51 -27.75 4.52 10.81
C VAL A 51 -27.85 3.53 9.67
N LEU A 52 -27.03 2.48 9.70
CA LEU A 52 -27.19 1.29 8.86
C LEU A 52 -27.54 0.09 9.73
N HIS A 53 -28.67 -0.52 9.45
CA HIS A 53 -29.04 -1.84 9.98
C HIS A 53 -28.75 -2.92 8.95
N VAL A 54 -27.94 -3.92 9.32
CA VAL A 54 -27.65 -5.06 8.44
C VAL A 54 -28.45 -6.26 8.89
N HIS A 55 -29.43 -6.64 8.06
CA HIS A 55 -30.31 -7.77 8.29
C HIS A 55 -29.70 -9.04 7.68
N HIS A 56 -29.38 -10.04 8.49
CA HIS A 56 -28.65 -11.23 8.07
C HIS A 56 -29.54 -12.38 7.55
N GLY A 57 -30.86 -12.27 7.62
CA GLY A 57 -31.81 -13.29 7.16
C GLY A 57 -31.81 -14.59 7.97
N LEU A 58 -31.20 -14.61 9.16
CA LEU A 58 -30.97 -15.85 9.92
C LEU A 58 -32.07 -16.17 10.94
N ARG A 59 -33.00 -15.23 11.21
CA ARG A 59 -34.02 -15.35 12.27
C ARG A 59 -35.33 -14.70 11.85
N GLU A 60 -36.45 -15.28 12.32
CA GLU A 60 -37.77 -14.67 12.17
C GLU A 60 -37.94 -13.36 13.01
N SER A 61 -37.22 -13.26 14.14
CA SER A 61 -37.23 -12.06 15.00
C SER A 61 -36.48 -10.85 14.43
N ALA A 62 -35.63 -11.04 13.40
CA ALA A 62 -34.79 -9.97 12.83
C ALA A 62 -35.60 -8.84 12.18
N ASP A 63 -36.80 -9.14 11.64
CA ASP A 63 -37.72 -8.11 11.13
C ASP A 63 -38.23 -7.20 12.26
N GLY A 64 -38.45 -7.76 13.46
CA GLY A 64 -38.82 -6.99 14.64
C GLY A 64 -37.69 -6.05 15.12
N ASP A 65 -36.43 -6.49 15.01
CA ASP A 65 -35.26 -5.67 15.36
C ASP A 65 -35.10 -4.51 14.39
N LEU A 66 -35.27 -4.77 13.10
CA LEU A 66 -35.25 -3.75 12.04
C LEU A 66 -36.31 -2.69 12.28
N LEU A 67 -37.58 -3.10 12.51
CA LEU A 67 -38.68 -2.17 12.75
C LEU A 67 -38.45 -1.33 14.01
N TYR A 68 -37.88 -1.93 15.06
CA TYR A 68 -37.55 -1.22 16.30
C TYR A 68 -36.51 -0.12 16.06
N VAL A 69 -35.41 -0.43 15.37
CA VAL A 69 -34.34 0.55 15.06
C VAL A 69 -34.87 1.63 14.12
N ALA A 70 -35.63 1.25 13.07
CA ALA A 70 -36.22 2.20 12.12
C ALA A 70 -37.10 3.24 12.83
N LYS A 71 -37.99 2.75 13.72
CA LYS A 71 -38.86 3.64 14.49
C LYS A 71 -38.08 4.57 15.42
N TYR A 72 -37.06 4.03 16.11
CA TYR A 72 -36.19 4.86 16.97
C TYR A 72 -35.50 5.98 16.18
N CYS A 73 -34.99 5.67 14.98
CA CYS A 73 -34.35 6.65 14.12
C CYS A 73 -35.33 7.70 13.58
N GLU A 74 -36.55 7.29 13.21
CA GLU A 74 -37.63 8.20 12.80
C GLU A 74 -37.97 9.18 13.93
N ASP A 75 -38.20 8.68 15.14
CA ASP A 75 -38.50 9.50 16.32
C ASP A 75 -37.36 10.46 16.69
N ALA A 76 -36.11 10.07 16.44
CA ALA A 76 -34.90 10.87 16.71
C ALA A 76 -34.46 11.77 15.54
N GLY A 77 -35.15 11.72 14.39
CA GLY A 77 -34.77 12.45 13.17
C GLY A 77 -33.38 12.09 12.65
N ILE A 78 -33.03 10.81 12.69
CA ILE A 78 -31.74 10.28 12.20
C ILE A 78 -31.98 9.49 10.91
N PRO A 79 -31.23 9.79 9.81
CA PRO A 79 -31.30 9.01 8.58
C PRO A 79 -31.05 7.51 8.84
N PHE A 80 -31.91 6.67 8.31
CA PHE A 80 -31.87 5.21 8.50
C PHE A 80 -31.90 4.47 7.17
N GLU A 81 -31.00 3.48 7.02
CA GLU A 81 -30.98 2.56 5.90
C GLU A 81 -30.90 1.11 6.43
N ALA A 82 -31.59 0.19 5.77
CA ALA A 82 -31.49 -1.25 6.05
C ALA A 82 -30.99 -2.00 4.82
N VAL A 83 -30.05 -2.92 5.04
CA VAL A 83 -29.48 -3.79 3.97
C VAL A 83 -29.67 -5.24 4.36
N HIS A 84 -30.26 -6.04 3.45
CA HIS A 84 -30.39 -7.48 3.61
C HIS A 84 -29.21 -8.20 2.99
N VAL A 85 -28.61 -9.15 3.73
CA VAL A 85 -27.49 -9.97 3.28
C VAL A 85 -27.81 -11.46 3.46
N ASP A 86 -27.49 -12.28 2.47
CA ASP A 86 -27.62 -13.74 2.57
C ASP A 86 -26.33 -14.36 3.13
N ALA A 87 -26.23 -14.40 4.46
CA ALA A 87 -25.07 -14.97 5.14
C ALA A 87 -24.96 -16.50 4.96
N ALA A 88 -26.10 -17.21 4.90
CA ALA A 88 -26.12 -18.66 4.73
C ALA A 88 -25.68 -19.08 3.33
N GLY A 89 -26.22 -18.43 2.29
CA GLY A 89 -25.84 -18.68 0.89
C GLY A 89 -24.37 -18.35 0.64
N TYR A 90 -23.89 -17.24 1.20
CA TYR A 90 -22.47 -16.87 1.09
C TYR A 90 -21.54 -17.88 1.78
N ALA A 91 -21.89 -18.37 2.97
CA ALA A 91 -21.11 -19.37 3.70
C ALA A 91 -20.99 -20.68 2.89
N ALA A 92 -22.11 -21.14 2.31
CA ALA A 92 -22.15 -22.36 1.49
C ALA A 92 -21.24 -22.28 0.25
N GLY A 93 -21.10 -21.09 -0.35
CA GLY A 93 -20.25 -20.86 -1.53
C GLY A 93 -18.78 -20.58 -1.24
N SER A 94 -18.45 -20.09 -0.03
CA SER A 94 -17.09 -19.59 0.31
C SER A 94 -16.28 -20.51 1.22
N GLY A 95 -16.90 -21.54 1.82
CA GLY A 95 -16.25 -22.42 2.81
C GLY A 95 -15.99 -21.76 4.17
N LEU A 96 -16.60 -20.59 4.43
CA LEU A 96 -16.57 -19.90 5.71
C LEU A 96 -17.68 -20.45 6.63
N SER A 97 -17.54 -20.27 7.94
CA SER A 97 -18.67 -20.44 8.86
C SER A 97 -19.73 -19.35 8.59
N VAL A 98 -20.99 -19.63 8.95
CA VAL A 98 -22.09 -18.66 8.78
C VAL A 98 -21.79 -17.35 9.54
N GLU A 99 -21.18 -17.44 10.73
CA GLU A 99 -20.79 -16.28 11.52
C GLU A 99 -19.69 -15.44 10.82
N GLU A 100 -18.66 -16.09 10.28
CA GLU A 100 -17.62 -15.39 9.50
C GLU A 100 -18.18 -14.75 8.24
N ALA A 101 -19.10 -15.43 7.55
CA ALA A 101 -19.81 -14.93 6.39
C ALA A 101 -20.68 -13.70 6.75
N ALA A 102 -21.48 -13.80 7.82
CA ALA A 102 -22.31 -12.71 8.31
C ALA A 102 -21.47 -11.50 8.73
N ARG A 103 -20.37 -11.73 9.45
CA ARG A 103 -19.42 -10.69 9.83
C ARG A 103 -18.82 -10.00 8.60
N LYS A 104 -18.37 -10.76 7.61
CA LYS A 104 -17.77 -10.24 6.38
C LYS A 104 -18.77 -9.38 5.61
N LEU A 105 -19.95 -9.91 5.34
CA LEU A 105 -21.01 -9.21 4.60
C LEU A 105 -21.46 -7.92 5.32
N ARG A 106 -21.50 -7.94 6.66
CA ARG A 106 -21.81 -6.76 7.47
C ARG A 106 -20.81 -5.64 7.24
N TYR A 107 -19.49 -5.94 7.29
CA TYR A 107 -18.47 -4.92 7.06
C TYR A 107 -18.47 -4.44 5.61
N GLU A 108 -18.67 -5.32 4.63
CA GLU A 108 -18.80 -4.93 3.22
C GLU A 108 -20.00 -4.00 2.99
N ALA A 109 -21.14 -4.27 3.62
CA ALA A 109 -22.32 -3.39 3.54
C ALA A 109 -22.07 -2.01 4.18
N LEU A 110 -21.41 -1.98 5.33
CA LEU A 110 -21.06 -0.73 6.02
C LEU A 110 -20.09 0.13 5.20
N GLU A 111 -19.03 -0.47 4.63
CA GLU A 111 -18.08 0.23 3.76
C GLU A 111 -18.77 0.79 2.51
N GLN A 112 -19.60 -0.02 1.84
CA GLN A 112 -20.35 0.42 0.66
C GLN A 112 -21.32 1.58 0.98
N ALA A 113 -21.98 1.55 2.14
CA ALA A 113 -22.87 2.63 2.57
C ALA A 113 -22.08 3.92 2.87
N ALA A 114 -20.96 3.81 3.58
CA ALA A 114 -20.09 4.94 3.85
C ALA A 114 -19.53 5.57 2.56
N GLU A 115 -19.10 4.74 1.58
CA GLU A 115 -18.65 5.22 0.27
C GLU A 115 -19.77 5.87 -0.55
N ARG A 116 -21.02 5.38 -0.45
CA ARG A 116 -22.18 6.04 -1.10
C ARG A 116 -22.40 7.41 -0.51
N TRP A 117 -22.40 7.53 0.81
CA TRP A 117 -22.59 8.79 1.50
C TRP A 117 -21.49 9.81 1.19
N ASP A 118 -20.24 9.38 1.06
CA ASP A 118 -19.13 10.22 0.61
C ASP A 118 -19.35 10.74 -0.81
N ARG A 119 -19.83 9.90 -1.72
CA ARG A 119 -20.11 10.28 -3.13
C ARG A 119 -21.29 11.23 -3.26
N GLU A 120 -22.36 11.01 -2.52
CA GLU A 120 -23.54 11.88 -2.53
C GLU A 120 -23.19 13.30 -2.09
N LEU A 121 -22.36 13.45 -1.07
CA LEU A 121 -21.89 14.75 -0.63
C LEU A 121 -21.05 15.46 -1.70
N LEU A 122 -20.16 14.73 -2.38
CA LEU A 122 -19.36 15.29 -3.46
C LEU A 122 -20.24 15.80 -4.60
N LEU A 123 -21.28 15.05 -4.97
CA LEU A 123 -22.22 15.43 -6.03
C LEU A 123 -23.06 16.66 -5.64
N MET A 124 -23.63 16.70 -4.43
CA MET A 124 -24.39 17.86 -3.92
C MET A 124 -23.53 19.13 -3.94
N ARG A 125 -22.27 19.00 -3.59
CA ARG A 125 -21.31 20.10 -3.57
C ARG A 125 -20.97 20.61 -4.97
N ASP A 126 -20.76 19.70 -5.92
CA ASP A 126 -20.51 20.09 -7.31
C ASP A 126 -21.71 20.84 -7.91
N GLU A 127 -22.95 20.44 -7.55
CA GLU A 127 -24.17 21.15 -7.92
C GLU A 127 -24.28 22.53 -7.25
N GLU A 128 -23.91 22.65 -5.95
CA GLU A 128 -23.88 23.95 -5.27
C GLU A 128 -22.83 24.90 -5.86
N LEU A 129 -21.66 24.37 -6.24
CA LEU A 129 -20.62 25.17 -6.89
C LEU A 129 -21.05 25.65 -8.27
N LEU A 130 -21.68 24.80 -9.06
CA LEU A 130 -22.22 25.16 -10.37
C LEU A 130 -23.31 26.25 -10.27
N THR A 131 -24.19 26.15 -9.25
CA THR A 131 -25.23 27.15 -9.03
C THR A 131 -24.71 28.49 -8.49
N ARG A 132 -23.55 28.51 -7.84
CA ARG A 132 -22.85 29.73 -7.37
C ARG A 132 -22.04 30.40 -8.48
N GLU A 133 -21.40 29.63 -9.36
CA GLU A 133 -20.68 30.17 -10.53
C GLU A 133 -21.61 30.98 -11.45
N ASP A 134 -22.87 30.55 -11.58
CA ASP A 134 -23.90 31.29 -12.35
C ASP A 134 -24.36 32.60 -11.68
N ARG A 135 -24.10 32.81 -10.39
CA ARG A 135 -24.59 33.97 -9.64
C ARG A 135 -23.53 35.03 -9.32
N GLU A 136 -22.26 34.71 -9.18
CA GLU A 136 -21.26 35.61 -8.57
C GLU A 136 -19.87 35.57 -9.22
N GLY A 137 -19.64 35.24 -10.44
CA GLY A 137 -18.37 35.48 -11.18
C GLY A 137 -17.06 35.16 -10.39
N PHE A 138 -17.05 34.16 -9.52
CA PHE A 138 -15.91 33.79 -8.67
C PHE A 138 -14.76 33.12 -9.42
N SER A 139 -13.53 33.53 -9.13
CA SER A 139 -12.34 32.96 -9.74
C SER A 139 -11.96 31.58 -9.17
N ARG A 140 -11.34 30.74 -10.01
CA ARG A 140 -10.89 29.37 -9.68
C ARG A 140 -9.88 29.28 -8.50
N GLN A 141 -9.36 30.40 -7.99
CA GLN A 141 -8.32 30.44 -6.96
C GLN A 141 -8.86 30.42 -5.51
N ASP A 142 -10.16 30.66 -5.28
CA ASP A 142 -10.74 30.69 -3.93
C ASP A 142 -11.31 29.34 -3.47
N ARG A 143 -10.79 28.22 -4.01
CA ARG A 143 -11.29 26.85 -3.78
C ARG A 143 -10.64 26.14 -2.58
N GLU A 144 -10.20 26.86 -1.57
CA GLU A 144 -9.81 26.18 -0.32
C GLU A 144 -11.06 25.72 0.44
N LEU A 145 -11.22 24.40 0.50
CA LEU A 145 -12.27 23.74 1.27
C LEU A 145 -12.02 23.91 2.77
N PRO A 146 -13.05 24.10 3.57
CA PRO A 146 -12.94 23.89 5.00
C PRO A 146 -12.39 22.48 5.26
N SER A 147 -11.36 22.37 6.10
CA SER A 147 -10.62 21.12 6.36
C SER A 147 -11.51 19.93 6.78
N HIS A 148 -12.65 20.21 7.42
CA HIS A 148 -13.62 19.22 7.88
C HIS A 148 -14.48 18.56 6.77
N VAL A 149 -14.53 19.15 5.58
CA VAL A 149 -15.31 18.60 4.44
C VAL A 149 -14.51 17.52 3.67
N GLN A 150 -13.23 17.37 3.97
CA GLN A 150 -12.35 16.37 3.32
C GLN A 150 -12.29 15.03 4.06
N GLU A 151 -12.86 14.92 5.24
CA GLU A 151 -12.80 13.69 6.02
C GLU A 151 -13.78 12.64 5.47
N GLU A 152 -13.26 11.42 5.29
CA GLU A 152 -14.06 10.25 4.93
C GLU A 152 -15.08 9.94 6.03
N CYS A 153 -16.26 9.45 5.64
CA CYS A 153 -17.28 8.98 6.58
C CYS A 153 -16.71 7.91 7.52
N ARG A 154 -16.86 8.09 8.83
CA ARG A 154 -16.48 7.12 9.86
C ARG A 154 -17.58 6.09 10.06
N ILE A 155 -17.22 4.85 10.35
CA ILE A 155 -18.13 3.75 10.62
C ILE A 155 -18.02 3.40 12.11
N ALA A 156 -19.04 3.75 12.89
CA ALA A 156 -19.05 3.48 14.33
C ALA A 156 -19.64 2.09 14.62
N VAL A 157 -18.90 1.28 15.40
CA VAL A 157 -19.32 -0.05 15.83
C VAL A 157 -19.28 -0.16 17.36
N ALA A 158 -20.23 -0.89 17.94
CA ALA A 158 -20.49 -0.93 19.38
C ALA A 158 -19.68 -2.00 20.13
N HIS A 159 -18.40 -2.17 19.81
CA HIS A 159 -17.53 -3.04 20.59
C HIS A 159 -17.20 -2.38 21.94
N HIS A 160 -17.16 -3.18 22.99
CA HIS A 160 -16.95 -2.74 24.37
C HIS A 160 -15.77 -3.49 25.02
N ILE A 161 -15.48 -3.20 26.30
CA ILE A 161 -14.26 -3.71 26.96
C ILE A 161 -14.21 -5.24 27.09
N GLU A 162 -15.37 -5.91 27.25
CA GLU A 162 -15.44 -7.35 27.28
C GLU A 162 -15.04 -7.97 25.93
N ASP A 163 -15.51 -7.38 24.82
CA ASP A 163 -15.11 -7.83 23.47
C ASP A 163 -13.62 -7.66 23.24
N GLN A 164 -13.01 -6.59 23.81
CA GLN A 164 -11.57 -6.38 23.78
C GLN A 164 -10.85 -7.50 24.51
N ALA A 165 -11.25 -7.79 25.76
CA ALA A 165 -10.63 -8.85 26.56
C ALA A 165 -10.77 -10.23 25.90
N GLU A 166 -11.95 -10.56 25.37
CA GLU A 166 -12.20 -11.80 24.62
C GLU A 166 -11.30 -11.90 23.38
N THR A 167 -11.13 -10.80 22.64
CA THR A 167 -10.28 -10.76 21.44
C THR A 167 -8.81 -10.98 21.78
N VAL A 168 -8.31 -10.35 22.83
CA VAL A 168 -6.92 -10.51 23.29
C VAL A 168 -6.65 -11.94 23.72
N LEU A 169 -7.53 -12.52 24.54
CA LEU A 169 -7.40 -13.91 25.00
C LEU A 169 -7.48 -14.90 23.83
N PHE A 170 -8.39 -14.69 22.91
CA PHE A 170 -8.52 -15.52 21.71
C PHE A 170 -7.26 -15.48 20.85
N ASN A 171 -6.70 -14.29 20.63
CA ASN A 171 -5.48 -14.11 19.86
C ASN A 171 -4.28 -14.76 20.58
N LEU A 172 -4.20 -14.61 21.89
CA LEU A 172 -3.16 -15.25 22.71
C LEU A 172 -3.23 -16.77 22.60
N ALA A 173 -4.43 -17.36 22.75
CA ALA A 173 -4.66 -18.80 22.64
C ALA A 173 -4.29 -19.36 21.25
N ARG A 174 -4.42 -18.56 20.19
CA ARG A 174 -4.00 -18.91 18.82
C ARG A 174 -2.50 -18.71 18.55
N GLY A 175 -1.73 -18.26 19.54
CA GLY A 175 -0.29 -18.01 19.39
C GLY A 175 0.04 -16.71 18.65
N SER A 176 -0.88 -15.76 18.63
CA SER A 176 -0.61 -14.44 18.08
C SER A 176 0.48 -13.75 18.89
N ARG A 177 1.33 -12.99 18.15
CA ARG A 177 2.40 -12.18 18.75
C ARG A 177 1.86 -10.82 19.21
N LEU A 178 2.76 -9.86 19.43
CA LEU A 178 2.44 -8.50 19.89
C LEU A 178 1.30 -7.88 19.07
N THR A 179 1.29 -8.05 17.75
CA THR A 179 0.24 -7.55 16.85
C THR A 179 -1.15 -8.08 17.22
N GLY A 180 -1.27 -9.33 17.69
CA GLY A 180 -2.55 -9.87 18.14
C GLY A 180 -2.92 -9.47 19.57
N LEU A 181 -1.93 -9.21 20.44
CA LEU A 181 -2.15 -8.78 21.82
C LEU A 181 -2.72 -7.36 21.92
N ARG A 182 -2.51 -6.50 20.93
CA ARG A 182 -3.13 -5.16 20.88
C ARG A 182 -4.67 -5.20 20.76
N GLY A 183 -5.24 -6.40 20.54
CA GLY A 183 -6.69 -6.57 20.40
C GLY A 183 -7.30 -5.74 19.26
N MET A 184 -8.45 -5.15 19.53
CA MET A 184 -9.12 -4.22 18.62
C MET A 184 -8.59 -2.80 18.84
N LEU A 185 -8.25 -2.11 17.75
CA LEU A 185 -7.82 -0.71 17.80
C LEU A 185 -9.04 0.22 17.95
N PRO A 186 -8.88 1.35 18.65
CA PRO A 186 -9.90 2.41 18.71
C PRO A 186 -10.34 2.87 17.33
N VAL A 187 -9.37 3.06 16.44
CA VAL A 187 -9.56 3.41 15.03
C VAL A 187 -8.87 2.37 14.15
N ASN A 188 -9.57 1.90 13.12
CA ASN A 188 -9.01 0.99 12.12
C ASN A 188 -9.59 1.34 10.73
N GLY A 189 -8.85 2.11 9.93
CA GLY A 189 -9.37 2.72 8.71
C GLY A 189 -10.56 3.62 9.01
N ARG A 190 -11.70 3.40 8.37
CA ARG A 190 -12.95 4.12 8.65
C ARG A 190 -13.63 3.70 9.95
N ILE A 191 -13.33 2.52 10.47
CA ILE A 191 -14.02 1.95 11.64
C ILE A 191 -13.53 2.59 12.91
N ILE A 192 -14.49 3.11 13.73
CA ILE A 192 -14.25 3.65 15.06
C ILE A 192 -15.03 2.85 16.11
N ARG A 193 -14.49 2.81 17.34
CA ARG A 193 -15.05 2.03 18.46
C ARG A 193 -15.21 2.90 19.72
N PRO A 194 -16.23 3.77 19.75
CA PRO A 194 -16.41 4.73 20.85
C PRO A 194 -16.62 4.08 22.22
N LEU A 195 -17.21 2.86 22.26
CA LEU A 195 -17.56 2.18 23.51
C LEU A 195 -16.46 1.24 24.04
N LEU A 196 -15.27 1.20 23.42
CA LEU A 196 -14.24 0.19 23.74
C LEU A 196 -13.74 0.24 25.18
N THR A 197 -13.91 1.37 25.87
CA THR A 197 -13.58 1.56 27.31
C THR A 197 -14.78 1.39 28.23
N CYS A 198 -15.98 1.11 27.70
CA CYS A 198 -17.20 0.94 28.48
C CYS A 198 -17.43 -0.53 28.81
N SER A 199 -17.96 -0.82 29.98
CA SER A 199 -18.41 -2.15 30.33
C SER A 199 -19.85 -2.39 29.92
N ARG A 200 -20.24 -3.65 29.76
CA ARG A 200 -21.62 -4.02 29.47
C ARG A 200 -22.58 -3.57 30.57
N GLU A 201 -22.15 -3.66 31.82
CA GLU A 201 -22.94 -3.18 32.96
C GLU A 201 -23.20 -1.66 32.84
N GLU A 202 -22.17 -0.87 32.54
CA GLU A 202 -22.32 0.59 32.33
C GLU A 202 -23.25 0.92 31.15
N ILE A 203 -23.17 0.13 30.07
CA ILE A 203 -24.03 0.28 28.88
C ILE A 203 -25.51 0.05 29.26
N GLU A 204 -25.80 -1.04 29.97
CA GLU A 204 -27.16 -1.37 30.39
C GLU A 204 -27.74 -0.35 31.40
N GLU A 205 -26.92 0.08 32.37
CA GLU A 205 -27.31 1.13 33.32
C GLU A 205 -27.59 2.46 32.63
N PHE A 206 -26.77 2.82 31.63
CA PHE A 206 -26.97 4.03 30.83
C PHE A 206 -28.30 4.03 30.07
N LEU A 207 -28.64 2.92 29.42
CA LEU A 207 -29.90 2.77 28.70
C LEU A 207 -31.11 2.75 29.64
N LYS A 208 -31.03 2.02 30.76
CA LYS A 208 -32.09 1.97 31.79
C LYS A 208 -32.39 3.36 32.36
N ALA A 209 -31.34 4.13 32.66
CA ALA A 209 -31.48 5.48 33.17
C ALA A 209 -32.21 6.44 32.20
N ARG A 210 -32.18 6.12 30.88
CA ARG A 210 -32.86 6.90 29.83
C ARG A 210 -34.19 6.32 29.40
N GLY A 211 -34.60 5.19 29.94
CA GLY A 211 -35.81 4.49 29.54
C GLY A 211 -35.76 3.93 28.13
N ILE A 212 -34.57 3.67 27.62
CA ILE A 212 -34.37 3.08 26.29
C ILE A 212 -34.37 1.55 26.41
N SER A 213 -35.32 0.92 25.73
CA SER A 213 -35.35 -0.53 25.61
C SER A 213 -34.37 -1.03 24.54
N TRP A 214 -34.06 -2.31 24.55
CA TRP A 214 -33.25 -2.97 23.54
C TRP A 214 -33.76 -4.39 23.27
N ARG A 215 -33.27 -5.00 22.20
CA ARG A 215 -33.59 -6.38 21.84
C ARG A 215 -32.51 -7.33 22.35
N GLU A 216 -32.90 -8.47 22.90
CA GLU A 216 -31.96 -9.52 23.32
C GLU A 216 -31.74 -10.51 22.15
N ASP A 217 -30.47 -10.86 21.95
CA ASP A 217 -30.08 -11.81 20.92
C ASP A 217 -29.96 -13.22 21.51
N GLU A 218 -30.94 -14.09 21.23
CA GLU A 218 -31.00 -15.47 21.70
C GLU A 218 -29.85 -16.36 21.20
N THR A 219 -29.14 -15.97 20.11
CA THR A 219 -28.04 -16.79 19.55
C THR A 219 -26.73 -16.65 20.32
N ASN A 220 -26.65 -15.78 21.31
CA ASN A 220 -25.47 -15.64 22.21
C ASN A 220 -25.25 -16.85 23.13
N GLU A 221 -26.06 -17.89 23.05
CA GLU A 221 -25.98 -19.05 23.95
C GLU A 221 -25.08 -20.19 23.47
N ASP A 222 -24.70 -20.26 22.20
CA ASP A 222 -23.96 -21.40 21.65
C ASP A 222 -22.46 -21.39 21.99
N VAL A 223 -22.05 -22.26 22.93
CA VAL A 223 -20.65 -22.42 23.39
C VAL A 223 -19.71 -23.09 22.37
N ARG A 224 -20.22 -23.60 21.24
CA ARG A 224 -19.37 -24.21 20.20
C ARG A 224 -18.47 -23.20 19.51
N TYR A 225 -18.75 -21.93 19.66
CA TYR A 225 -17.91 -20.84 19.16
C TYR A 225 -16.82 -20.45 20.17
N SER A 226 -15.59 -20.38 19.74
CA SER A 226 -14.41 -20.12 20.60
C SER A 226 -14.53 -18.83 21.43
N ARG A 227 -15.20 -17.79 20.95
CA ARG A 227 -15.44 -16.55 21.69
C ARG A 227 -16.47 -16.74 22.80
N ASN A 228 -17.53 -17.48 22.54
CA ASN A 228 -18.53 -17.80 23.55
C ASN A 228 -17.94 -18.66 24.67
N LEU A 229 -17.00 -19.58 24.35
CA LEU A 229 -16.25 -20.33 25.35
C LEU A 229 -15.42 -19.39 26.25
N ILE A 230 -14.71 -18.43 25.65
CA ILE A 230 -13.94 -17.45 26.44
C ILE A 230 -14.87 -16.64 27.34
N ARG A 231 -15.98 -16.14 26.82
CA ARG A 231 -16.98 -15.31 27.54
C ARG A 231 -17.60 -16.09 28.71
N LYS A 232 -18.05 -17.32 28.45
CA LYS A 232 -18.87 -18.09 29.43
C LYS A 232 -18.04 -18.89 30.43
N GLU A 233 -16.86 -19.34 30.04
CA GLU A 233 -16.04 -20.22 30.88
C GLU A 233 -14.74 -19.55 31.37
N VAL A 234 -13.95 -18.97 30.45
CA VAL A 234 -12.61 -18.48 30.79
C VAL A 234 -12.68 -17.17 31.58
N MET A 235 -13.46 -16.19 31.11
CA MET A 235 -13.57 -14.88 31.78
C MET A 235 -14.13 -14.97 33.20
N PRO A 236 -15.16 -15.79 33.51
CA PRO A 236 -15.61 -15.98 34.88
C PRO A 236 -14.55 -16.58 35.80
N LEU A 237 -13.73 -17.53 35.30
CA LEU A 237 -12.61 -18.09 36.07
C LEU A 237 -11.52 -17.05 36.34
N LEU A 238 -11.18 -16.21 35.35
CA LEU A 238 -10.22 -15.14 35.53
C LEU A 238 -10.73 -14.06 36.50
N LYS A 239 -12.03 -13.74 36.49
CA LYS A 239 -12.67 -12.83 37.47
C LYS A 239 -12.59 -13.34 38.91
N GLN A 240 -12.53 -14.67 39.16
CA GLN A 240 -12.31 -15.22 40.48
C GLN A 240 -10.88 -14.93 41.00
N ILE A 241 -9.91 -14.81 40.09
CA ILE A 241 -8.52 -14.43 40.43
C ILE A 241 -8.45 -12.93 40.69
N ASN A 242 -9.04 -12.14 39.80
CA ASN A 242 -9.06 -10.69 39.92
C ASN A 242 -10.33 -10.12 39.27
N ILE A 243 -11.14 -9.40 40.04
CA ILE A 243 -12.40 -8.82 39.58
C ILE A 243 -12.20 -7.80 38.44
N SER A 244 -11.05 -7.12 38.41
CA SER A 244 -10.68 -6.11 37.37
C SER A 244 -9.85 -6.70 36.23
N VAL A 245 -9.95 -8.00 36.01
CA VAL A 245 -9.12 -8.68 34.98
C VAL A 245 -9.36 -8.14 33.57
N ARG A 246 -10.60 -7.75 33.23
CA ARG A 246 -10.94 -7.19 31.90
C ARG A 246 -10.25 -5.84 31.68
N GLU A 247 -10.23 -4.98 32.69
CA GLU A 247 -9.54 -3.68 32.66
C GLU A 247 -8.02 -3.86 32.53
N HIS A 248 -7.47 -4.86 33.22
CA HIS A 248 -6.05 -5.19 33.11
C HIS A 248 -5.69 -5.71 31.71
N ILE A 249 -6.53 -6.56 31.11
CA ILE A 249 -6.32 -7.06 29.75
C ILE A 249 -6.45 -5.90 28.73
N ALA A 250 -7.45 -5.02 28.90
CA ALA A 250 -7.62 -3.87 28.02
C ALA A 250 -6.42 -2.93 28.07
N ARG A 251 -5.90 -2.62 29.28
CA ARG A 251 -4.70 -1.80 29.46
C ARG A 251 -3.47 -2.44 28.82
N ALA A 252 -3.26 -3.75 29.02
CA ALA A 252 -2.16 -4.47 28.38
C ALA A 252 -2.28 -4.45 26.85
N ALA A 253 -3.50 -4.45 26.31
CA ALA A 253 -3.74 -4.32 24.87
C ALA A 253 -3.39 -2.91 24.36
N GLU A 254 -3.70 -1.86 25.11
CA GLU A 254 -3.32 -0.48 24.78
C GLU A 254 -1.78 -0.34 24.76
N GLU A 255 -1.07 -0.80 25.81
CA GLU A 255 0.40 -0.78 25.87
C GLU A 255 1.02 -1.60 24.71
N ALA A 256 0.40 -2.72 24.34
CA ALA A 256 0.82 -3.51 23.18
C ALA A 256 0.58 -2.77 21.86
N ALA A 257 -0.52 -1.98 21.75
CA ALA A 257 -0.81 -1.19 20.57
C ALA A 257 0.20 -0.04 20.40
N GLU A 258 0.52 0.70 21.46
CA GLU A 258 1.53 1.76 21.45
C GLU A 258 2.92 1.21 21.11
N THR A 259 3.29 0.08 21.72
CA THR A 259 4.56 -0.60 21.42
C THR A 259 4.64 -1.04 19.94
N GLU A 260 3.56 -1.59 19.41
CA GLU A 260 3.50 -2.03 18.02
C GLU A 260 3.60 -0.86 17.06
N GLU A 261 2.97 0.28 17.38
CA GLU A 261 3.05 1.50 16.59
C GLU A 261 4.49 2.06 16.56
N PHE A 262 5.14 2.14 17.72
CA PHE A 262 6.55 2.52 17.80
C PHE A 262 7.44 1.60 16.96
N LEU A 263 7.24 0.27 17.07
CA LEU A 263 8.00 -0.70 16.28
C LEU A 263 7.69 -0.58 14.77
N ARG A 264 6.48 -0.24 14.40
CA ARG A 264 6.09 0.05 13.00
C ARG A 264 6.89 1.22 12.45
N GLU A 265 6.90 2.34 13.16
CA GLU A 265 7.67 3.52 12.76
C GLU A 265 9.17 3.23 12.61
N GLN A 266 9.77 2.51 13.59
CA GLN A 266 11.18 2.13 13.50
C GLN A 266 11.45 1.21 12.30
N THR A 267 10.50 0.31 12.00
CA THR A 267 10.60 -0.59 10.84
C THR A 267 10.52 0.18 9.52
N GLU A 268 9.62 1.16 9.41
CA GLU A 268 9.49 2.01 8.22
C GLU A 268 10.73 2.88 8.00
N ARG A 269 11.28 3.48 9.06
CA ARG A 269 12.55 4.23 9.00
C ARG A 269 13.71 3.35 8.53
N ALA A 270 13.81 2.13 9.06
CA ALA A 270 14.82 1.16 8.66
C ALA A 270 14.61 0.71 7.20
N ALA A 271 13.37 0.45 6.81
CA ALA A 271 12.99 0.07 5.45
C ALA A 271 13.37 1.14 4.44
N GLY A 272 13.14 2.42 4.74
CA GLY A 272 13.55 3.56 3.91
C GLY A 272 15.05 3.61 3.63
N LYS A 273 15.88 3.13 4.58
CA LYS A 273 17.35 3.06 4.41
C LYS A 273 17.81 1.80 3.68
N CYS A 274 17.14 0.66 3.94
CA CYS A 274 17.60 -0.65 3.50
C CYS A 274 17.03 -1.06 2.14
N ILE A 275 15.81 -0.61 1.78
CA ILE A 275 15.04 -1.13 0.66
C ILE A 275 15.16 -0.24 -0.56
N SER A 276 15.37 -0.86 -1.72
CA SER A 276 15.23 -0.23 -3.03
C SER A 276 14.28 -1.07 -3.88
N ARG A 277 13.30 -0.42 -4.51
CA ARG A 277 12.31 -1.10 -5.36
C ARG A 277 12.72 -1.02 -6.81
N GLY A 278 12.88 -2.16 -7.47
CA GLY A 278 12.98 -2.31 -8.91
C GLY A 278 11.61 -2.70 -9.48
N GLU A 279 11.52 -2.78 -10.80
CA GLU A 279 10.27 -3.13 -11.48
C GLU A 279 9.81 -4.57 -11.19
N TYR A 280 10.75 -5.52 -11.12
CA TYR A 280 10.47 -6.96 -10.94
C TYR A 280 11.00 -7.55 -9.63
N PHE A 281 11.62 -6.74 -8.79
CA PHE A 281 12.18 -7.20 -7.53
C PHE A 281 12.24 -6.09 -6.48
N VAL A 282 12.24 -6.49 -5.23
CA VAL A 282 12.57 -5.64 -4.10
C VAL A 282 13.97 -6.00 -3.63
N SER A 283 14.86 -5.03 -3.54
CA SER A 283 16.24 -5.20 -3.11
C SER A 283 16.44 -4.69 -1.69
N VAL A 284 17.08 -5.50 -0.83
CA VAL A 284 17.42 -5.11 0.54
C VAL A 284 18.93 -5.11 0.72
N SER A 285 19.50 -3.99 1.14
CA SER A 285 20.93 -3.86 1.48
C SER A 285 21.25 -4.62 2.76
N VAL A 286 22.10 -5.65 2.68
CA VAL A 286 22.50 -6.44 3.84
C VAL A 286 23.30 -5.60 4.85
N PRO A 287 24.29 -4.78 4.47
CA PRO A 287 25.03 -3.95 5.42
C PRO A 287 24.13 -2.98 6.21
N GLU A 288 23.21 -2.28 5.54
CA GLU A 288 22.28 -1.37 6.21
C GLU A 288 21.31 -2.15 7.12
N LEU A 289 20.75 -3.27 6.64
CA LEU A 289 19.89 -4.13 7.46
C LEU A 289 20.61 -4.61 8.73
N MET A 290 21.91 -4.97 8.64
CA MET A 290 22.66 -5.48 9.79
C MET A 290 23.04 -4.41 10.81
N ARG A 291 22.89 -3.12 10.50
CA ARG A 291 23.04 -2.03 11.47
C ARG A 291 21.82 -1.86 12.37
N GLU A 292 20.67 -2.31 11.91
CA GLU A 292 19.42 -2.20 12.66
C GLU A 292 19.33 -3.23 13.80
N PRO A 293 18.54 -3.00 14.87
CA PRO A 293 18.32 -3.96 15.94
C PRO A 293 17.74 -5.30 15.42
N PRO A 294 18.05 -6.44 16.06
CA PRO A 294 17.60 -7.77 15.57
C PRO A 294 16.10 -7.91 15.37
N LEU A 295 15.28 -7.26 16.20
CA LEU A 295 13.82 -7.25 16.06
C LEU A 295 13.41 -6.50 14.78
N ILE A 296 13.98 -5.33 14.54
CA ILE A 296 13.67 -4.48 13.38
C ILE A 296 14.10 -5.18 12.08
N ARG A 297 15.30 -5.81 12.05
CA ARG A 297 15.73 -6.60 10.88
C ARG A 297 14.67 -7.64 10.47
N ARG A 298 14.17 -8.41 11.45
CA ARG A 298 13.15 -9.43 11.17
C ARG A 298 11.84 -8.82 10.67
N ARG A 299 11.44 -7.66 11.22
CA ARG A 299 10.23 -6.96 10.80
C ARG A 299 10.37 -6.43 9.37
N VAL A 300 11.52 -5.84 9.00
CA VAL A 300 11.80 -5.41 7.62
C VAL A 300 11.69 -6.58 6.65
N ILE A 301 12.34 -7.72 6.95
CA ILE A 301 12.28 -8.92 6.09
C ILE A 301 10.85 -9.47 6.01
N TYR A 302 10.10 -9.52 7.14
CA TYR A 302 8.70 -9.93 7.14
C TYR A 302 7.85 -9.06 6.19
N CYS A 303 8.01 -7.74 6.27
CA CYS A 303 7.29 -6.80 5.42
C CYS A 303 7.60 -7.00 3.93
N VAL A 304 8.88 -7.20 3.58
CA VAL A 304 9.28 -7.42 2.19
C VAL A 304 8.71 -8.74 1.66
N ILE A 305 8.76 -9.82 2.44
CA ILE A 305 8.17 -11.11 2.00
C ILE A 305 6.66 -10.96 1.81
N ALA A 306 5.95 -10.32 2.76
CA ALA A 306 4.51 -10.12 2.69
C ALA A 306 4.10 -9.25 1.49
N ASP A 307 4.86 -8.19 1.20
CA ASP A 307 4.64 -7.28 0.08
C ASP A 307 4.81 -8.00 -1.27
N VAL A 308 5.92 -8.72 -1.46
CA VAL A 308 6.20 -9.47 -2.70
C VAL A 308 5.23 -10.65 -2.89
N ALA A 309 4.82 -11.32 -1.79
CA ALA A 309 3.83 -12.40 -1.84
C ALA A 309 2.39 -11.90 -2.07
N GLY A 310 2.13 -10.60 -1.87
CA GLY A 310 0.80 -10.00 -1.92
C GLY A 310 -0.15 -10.47 -0.82
N ARG A 311 0.34 -11.21 0.18
CA ARG A 311 -0.45 -11.74 1.30
C ARG A 311 0.39 -11.97 2.54
N LYS A 312 -0.26 -11.90 3.73
CA LYS A 312 0.37 -12.15 5.05
C LYS A 312 -0.04 -13.48 5.65
N LYS A 313 -1.22 -13.99 5.30
CA LYS A 313 -1.78 -15.22 5.85
C LYS A 313 -0.79 -16.37 5.63
N ASP A 314 -0.47 -17.12 6.69
CA ASP A 314 0.47 -18.26 6.72
C ASP A 314 1.97 -17.90 6.60
N LEU A 315 2.35 -16.61 6.60
CA LEU A 315 3.73 -16.18 6.70
C LEU A 315 4.24 -16.38 8.14
N GLN A 316 5.15 -17.34 8.32
CA GLN A 316 5.69 -17.74 9.63
C GLN A 316 7.09 -17.18 9.88
N ASP A 317 7.50 -17.16 11.14
CA ASP A 317 8.85 -16.74 11.56
C ASP A 317 9.97 -17.59 10.95
N THR A 318 9.70 -18.86 10.68
CA THR A 318 10.63 -19.78 10.03
C THR A 318 11.09 -19.27 8.67
N HIS A 319 10.19 -18.64 7.90
CA HIS A 319 10.51 -18.01 6.60
C HIS A 319 11.45 -16.81 6.79
N VAL A 320 11.14 -15.95 7.76
CA VAL A 320 11.97 -14.77 8.08
C VAL A 320 13.36 -15.20 8.56
N GLN A 321 13.43 -16.20 9.46
CA GLN A 321 14.70 -16.73 9.94
C GLN A 321 15.54 -17.38 8.83
N ALA A 322 14.92 -18.05 7.87
CA ALA A 322 15.61 -18.63 6.73
C ALA A 322 16.27 -17.53 5.87
N VAL A 323 15.56 -16.44 5.59
CA VAL A 323 16.10 -15.29 4.87
C VAL A 323 17.20 -14.60 5.68
N MET A 324 17.04 -14.44 7.00
CA MET A 324 18.08 -13.87 7.87
C MET A 324 19.37 -14.73 7.87
N ARG A 325 19.24 -16.05 7.85
CA ARG A 325 20.41 -16.95 7.70
C ARG A 325 21.07 -16.79 6.34
N LEU A 326 20.29 -16.64 5.26
CA LEU A 326 20.82 -16.37 3.92
C LEU A 326 21.57 -15.02 3.89
N ALA A 327 21.03 -13.98 4.55
CA ALA A 327 21.68 -12.66 4.65
C ALA A 327 23.08 -12.75 5.30
N GLN A 328 23.23 -13.59 6.34
CA GLN A 328 24.48 -13.77 7.09
C GLN A 328 25.48 -14.73 6.45
N LYS A 329 25.03 -15.56 5.47
CA LYS A 329 25.90 -16.52 4.78
C LYS A 329 26.95 -15.81 3.94
N ASN A 330 28.20 -16.28 3.95
CA ASN A 330 29.22 -15.81 3.03
C ASN A 330 28.92 -16.24 1.59
N GLY A 331 29.12 -15.32 0.64
CA GLY A 331 28.88 -15.55 -0.79
C GLY A 331 27.40 -15.48 -1.20
N ASN A 332 27.16 -15.81 -2.45
CA ASN A 332 25.82 -15.80 -3.05
C ASN A 332 25.01 -17.02 -2.61
N GLY A 333 23.71 -16.92 -2.67
CA GLY A 333 22.81 -18.02 -2.35
C GLY A 333 21.38 -17.71 -2.77
N ARG A 334 20.55 -18.75 -2.80
CA ARG A 334 19.15 -18.65 -3.21
C ARG A 334 18.27 -19.46 -2.28
N LEU A 335 17.06 -19.01 -2.07
CA LEU A 335 16.05 -19.61 -1.22
C LEU A 335 14.66 -19.28 -1.77
N ASP A 336 13.80 -20.28 -1.90
CA ASP A 336 12.37 -20.06 -2.15
C ASP A 336 11.64 -20.08 -0.80
N VAL A 337 10.80 -19.06 -0.55
CA VAL A 337 10.06 -18.89 0.70
C VAL A 337 8.56 -18.85 0.47
N PHE A 338 7.82 -18.48 1.50
CA PHE A 338 6.37 -18.37 1.51
C PHE A 338 5.80 -17.64 0.27
N GLY A 339 4.65 -18.12 -0.23
CA GLY A 339 3.89 -17.45 -1.30
C GLY A 339 4.56 -17.47 -2.67
N GLY A 340 5.53 -18.37 -2.88
CA GLY A 340 6.29 -18.44 -4.13
C GLY A 340 7.32 -17.32 -4.26
N VAL A 341 7.65 -16.62 -3.17
CA VAL A 341 8.69 -15.59 -3.19
C VAL A 341 10.06 -16.24 -3.28
N ARG A 342 10.84 -15.82 -4.25
CA ARG A 342 12.23 -16.19 -4.42
C ARG A 342 13.13 -15.12 -3.83
N VAL A 343 14.08 -15.54 -2.98
CA VAL A 343 15.07 -14.65 -2.37
C VAL A 343 16.45 -15.08 -2.82
N GLU A 344 17.20 -14.17 -3.42
CA GLU A 344 18.56 -14.40 -3.88
C GLU A 344 19.51 -13.44 -3.17
N LYS A 345 20.57 -13.96 -2.57
CA LYS A 345 21.67 -13.13 -2.09
C LYS A 345 22.70 -12.96 -3.20
N VAL A 346 22.87 -11.71 -3.61
CA VAL A 346 23.84 -11.32 -4.63
C VAL A 346 24.75 -10.26 -4.01
N TYR A 347 25.97 -10.65 -3.69
CA TYR A 347 26.93 -9.84 -2.92
C TYR A 347 26.30 -9.32 -1.60
N ASP A 348 26.16 -8.02 -1.45
CA ASP A 348 25.66 -7.34 -0.25
C ASP A 348 24.16 -7.03 -0.32
N ARG A 349 23.42 -7.66 -1.24
CA ARG A 349 21.99 -7.43 -1.42
C ARG A 349 21.19 -8.72 -1.37
N LEU A 350 20.00 -8.65 -0.81
CA LEU A 350 18.94 -9.65 -0.96
C LEU A 350 17.95 -9.15 -2.00
N LEU A 351 17.70 -9.95 -3.03
CA LEU A 351 16.73 -9.67 -4.08
C LEU A 351 15.51 -10.55 -3.87
N PHE A 352 14.34 -9.95 -3.76
CA PHE A 352 13.06 -10.64 -3.57
C PHE A 352 12.23 -10.49 -4.83
N SER A 353 11.79 -11.60 -5.42
CA SER A 353 10.95 -11.64 -6.63
C SER A 353 9.81 -12.65 -6.46
N ALA A 354 8.69 -12.44 -7.15
CA ALA A 354 7.64 -13.45 -7.24
C ALA A 354 8.16 -14.64 -8.08
N GLY A 355 8.10 -15.84 -7.54
CA GLY A 355 8.51 -17.06 -8.24
C GLY A 355 7.37 -17.61 -9.08
N GLY A 356 7.58 -17.68 -10.40
CA GLY A 356 6.70 -18.37 -11.34
C GLY A 356 5.74 -17.46 -12.10
N GLN A 357 5.92 -17.41 -13.42
CA GLN A 357 5.25 -16.63 -14.46
C GLN A 357 5.59 -15.14 -14.49
N GLU A 358 5.66 -14.58 -15.69
CA GLU A 358 5.92 -13.19 -16.05
C GLU A 358 5.35 -12.22 -14.99
N ALA A 359 6.25 -11.56 -14.28
CA ALA A 359 5.93 -10.77 -13.11
C ALA A 359 4.97 -9.64 -13.50
N ALA A 360 3.77 -9.69 -12.94
CA ALA A 360 2.95 -8.49 -12.87
C ALA A 360 3.71 -7.42 -12.05
N PRO A 361 3.71 -6.16 -12.48
CA PRO A 361 4.44 -5.10 -11.79
C PRO A 361 4.02 -5.04 -10.32
N ALA A 362 5.01 -5.05 -9.42
CA ALA A 362 4.77 -4.88 -7.99
C ALA A 362 4.07 -3.53 -7.79
N SER A 363 2.78 -3.58 -7.48
CA SER A 363 1.99 -2.38 -7.27
C SER A 363 2.64 -1.54 -6.17
N ARG A 364 2.81 -0.24 -6.44
CA ARG A 364 3.31 0.76 -5.49
C ARG A 364 2.33 0.86 -4.31
N ARG A 365 2.54 0.08 -3.27
CA ARG A 365 1.85 0.25 -2.00
C ARG A 365 2.85 0.73 -0.96
N PRO A 366 2.51 1.72 -0.13
CA PRO A 366 3.28 2.06 1.06
C PRO A 366 3.47 0.81 1.93
N ILE A 367 4.49 0.80 2.81
CA ILE A 367 4.75 -0.31 3.72
C ILE A 367 3.70 -0.35 4.85
N ASP A 368 2.43 -0.32 4.51
CA ASP A 368 1.31 -0.47 5.45
C ASP A 368 1.12 -1.93 5.92
N ALA A 369 2.13 -2.77 5.65
CA ALA A 369 2.07 -4.19 5.90
C ALA A 369 2.08 -4.59 7.39
N LEU A 370 2.18 -3.64 8.32
CA LEU A 370 2.25 -3.91 9.74
C LEU A 370 0.97 -3.50 10.47
N GLY A 371 -0.16 -4.12 10.13
CA GLY A 371 -1.21 -4.14 11.11
C GLY A 371 -2.61 -3.67 10.79
N GLN A 372 -3.00 -3.62 9.56
CA GLN A 372 -4.42 -3.57 9.24
C GLN A 372 -4.86 -4.93 8.66
N GLU A 373 -5.79 -5.60 9.34
CA GLU A 373 -6.67 -6.56 8.70
C GLU A 373 -7.60 -5.74 7.81
N THR A 374 -7.15 -5.41 6.60
CA THR A 374 -8.04 -4.90 5.58
C THR A 374 -8.98 -6.04 5.20
N ALA A 375 -10.26 -5.80 5.21
CA ALA A 375 -11.24 -6.65 4.55
C ALA A 375 -10.74 -6.96 3.13
N PRO A 376 -10.90 -8.20 2.65
CA PRO A 376 -10.36 -8.59 1.34
C PRO A 376 -10.99 -7.71 0.26
N ALA A 377 -10.13 -7.03 -0.52
CA ALA A 377 -10.55 -6.26 -1.67
C ALA A 377 -11.37 -7.18 -2.61
N SER A 378 -12.57 -6.75 -2.93
CA SER A 378 -13.48 -7.42 -3.84
C SER A 378 -12.81 -7.67 -5.19
N ARG A 379 -12.65 -8.93 -5.56
CA ARG A 379 -12.32 -9.31 -6.93
C ARG A 379 -13.55 -8.99 -7.79
N ARG A 380 -13.38 -8.16 -8.80
CA ARG A 380 -14.37 -7.96 -9.85
C ARG A 380 -14.67 -9.30 -10.54
N PRO A 381 -15.92 -9.57 -10.95
CA PRO A 381 -16.27 -10.78 -11.69
C PRO A 381 -15.55 -10.77 -13.05
N ILE A 382 -15.02 -11.93 -13.41
CA ILE A 382 -14.51 -12.20 -14.74
C ILE A 382 -15.73 -12.55 -15.59
N ASP A 383 -16.10 -11.68 -16.51
CA ASP A 383 -17.03 -12.04 -17.58
C ASP A 383 -16.33 -12.91 -18.62
N ALA A 384 -16.99 -13.96 -19.02
CA ALA A 384 -16.56 -15.01 -19.93
C ALA A 384 -16.60 -14.58 -21.42
N PRO A 385 -16.08 -15.40 -22.35
CA PRO A 385 -15.46 -14.95 -23.58
C PRO A 385 -16.42 -14.83 -24.77
N GLY A 386 -16.13 -13.91 -25.66
CA GLY A 386 -16.81 -13.74 -26.93
C GLY A 386 -15.91 -13.33 -28.07
N GLN A 387 -15.55 -14.34 -28.84
CA GLN A 387 -15.36 -14.35 -30.30
C GLN A 387 -14.24 -13.53 -30.97
N GLU A 388 -13.47 -14.30 -31.71
CA GLU A 388 -12.51 -14.05 -32.79
C GLU A 388 -12.95 -13.00 -33.81
N ALA A 389 -12.01 -12.21 -34.28
CA ALA A 389 -11.93 -11.86 -35.71
C ALA A 389 -10.49 -11.57 -36.10
N ALA A 390 -10.04 -12.34 -37.07
CA ALA A 390 -8.79 -12.27 -37.76
C ALA A 390 -8.67 -11.01 -38.64
N SER A 391 -7.48 -10.56 -38.87
CA SER A 391 -6.84 -10.40 -40.16
C SER A 391 -6.03 -9.13 -40.33
N ALA A 392 -4.92 -9.39 -40.97
CA ALA A 392 -4.24 -8.65 -42.02
C ALA A 392 -3.24 -7.56 -41.63
N GLY A 393 -2.00 -7.96 -41.86
CA GLY A 393 -0.81 -7.13 -41.91
C GLY A 393 -0.88 -5.98 -42.89
N ARG A 394 -0.18 -4.92 -42.54
CA ARG A 394 0.38 -3.96 -43.52
C ARG A 394 1.69 -3.42 -42.98
N GLN A 395 2.75 -3.67 -43.73
CA GLN A 395 4.03 -2.99 -43.62
C GLN A 395 3.85 -1.49 -43.95
N PRO A 396 4.56 -0.58 -43.28
CA PRO A 396 4.58 0.82 -43.69
C PRO A 396 5.67 1.03 -44.74
N MET A 397 5.24 1.66 -45.85
CA MET A 397 6.04 2.20 -46.92
C MET A 397 6.99 3.30 -46.42
N TYR A 398 8.15 3.33 -47.04
CA TYR A 398 9.13 4.42 -46.96
C TYR A 398 8.52 5.76 -47.42
N ALA A 399 8.63 6.79 -46.58
CA ALA A 399 8.43 8.18 -46.99
C ALA A 399 9.68 9.00 -46.67
N SER A 400 10.08 9.68 -47.68
CA SER A 400 11.20 10.55 -48.01
C SER A 400 11.83 11.41 -46.91
N ARG A 401 13.15 11.59 -47.10
CA ARG A 401 14.08 12.56 -46.49
C ARG A 401 13.57 14.00 -46.48
N ALA A 402 13.95 14.64 -45.38
CA ALA A 402 13.98 16.06 -45.12
C ALA A 402 12.76 16.64 -44.38
N ALA A 403 12.78 16.52 -43.05
CA ALA A 403 12.26 17.52 -42.12
C ALA A 403 12.63 17.14 -40.69
N ALA A 404 13.18 18.09 -39.95
CA ALA A 404 13.27 18.14 -38.49
C ALA A 404 13.83 16.90 -37.78
N LEU A 405 15.01 17.03 -37.25
CA LEU A 405 15.60 16.15 -36.23
C LEU A 405 14.74 16.13 -34.97
N SER A 406 13.60 15.43 -35.03
CA SER A 406 12.73 15.24 -33.89
C SER A 406 13.40 14.24 -32.92
N ALA A 407 13.46 14.61 -31.65
CA ALA A 407 13.87 13.71 -30.57
C ALA A 407 13.04 12.42 -30.63
N ARG A 408 13.69 11.28 -30.82
CA ARG A 408 13.04 9.96 -30.75
C ARG A 408 13.03 9.48 -29.31
N ARG A 409 11.87 9.07 -28.86
CA ARG A 409 11.63 8.53 -27.51
C ARG A 409 11.54 7.00 -27.60
N TRP A 410 12.28 6.31 -26.75
CA TRP A 410 12.32 4.85 -26.75
C TRP A 410 11.99 4.35 -25.34
N PRO A 411 10.96 3.51 -25.17
CA PRO A 411 10.63 2.96 -23.87
C PRO A 411 11.68 1.96 -23.39
N MET A 412 11.96 2.01 -22.10
CA MET A 412 12.77 1.02 -21.37
C MET A 412 12.04 0.59 -20.11
N ASP A 413 12.36 -0.61 -19.64
CA ASP A 413 11.78 -1.20 -18.44
C ASP A 413 12.00 -0.37 -17.15
N ALA A 414 12.96 0.59 -17.16
CA ALA A 414 13.27 1.46 -16.01
C ALA A 414 13.55 2.92 -16.40
N GLY A 415 13.15 3.38 -17.61
CA GLY A 415 13.37 4.75 -18.07
C GLY A 415 13.24 4.89 -19.59
N GLU A 416 13.37 6.12 -20.07
CA GLU A 416 13.30 6.42 -21.50
C GLU A 416 14.59 7.02 -22.02
N TYR A 417 15.07 6.57 -23.20
CA TYR A 417 16.17 7.21 -23.90
C TYR A 417 15.65 8.26 -24.86
N ARG A 418 16.23 9.47 -24.78
CA ARG A 418 16.05 10.52 -25.80
C ARG A 418 17.36 10.78 -26.49
N CYS A 419 17.33 10.87 -27.82
CA CYS A 419 18.50 11.14 -28.63
C CYS A 419 18.23 12.29 -29.59
N ARG A 420 19.23 13.17 -29.70
CA ARG A 420 19.25 14.19 -30.76
C ARG A 420 20.65 14.33 -31.34
N VAL A 421 20.73 14.76 -32.58
CA VAL A 421 21.99 15.07 -33.25
C VAL A 421 21.98 16.58 -33.60
N PHE A 422 23.09 17.25 -33.33
CA PHE A 422 23.27 18.67 -33.62
C PHE A 422 24.71 18.98 -34.00
N ASP A 423 24.93 20.11 -34.67
CA ASP A 423 26.25 20.59 -35.06
C ASP A 423 27.01 21.07 -33.80
N PHE A 424 28.31 20.84 -33.78
CA PHE A 424 29.20 21.20 -32.67
C PHE A 424 30.30 22.14 -33.13
N ASP A 425 30.49 23.23 -32.42
CA ASP A 425 31.46 24.30 -32.72
C ASP A 425 32.88 24.01 -32.23
N GLY A 426 33.11 22.85 -31.57
CA GLY A 426 34.41 22.45 -31.00
C GLY A 426 34.68 22.97 -29.60
N ASP A 427 33.73 23.68 -28.96
CA ASP A 427 33.88 24.14 -27.58
C ASP A 427 33.71 23.00 -26.58
N MET A 428 34.84 22.45 -26.14
CA MET A 428 34.89 21.34 -25.16
C MET A 428 34.37 21.74 -23.77
N SER A 429 34.24 23.02 -23.47
CA SER A 429 33.69 23.47 -22.16
C SER A 429 32.18 23.29 -22.07
N SER A 430 31.51 23.23 -23.20
CA SER A 430 30.06 23.01 -23.32
C SER A 430 29.62 21.52 -23.12
N VAL A 431 30.56 20.58 -23.11
CA VAL A 431 30.27 19.15 -22.96
C VAL A 431 29.70 18.87 -21.55
N PRO A 432 28.44 18.37 -21.44
CA PRO A 432 27.78 18.24 -20.15
C PRO A 432 28.43 17.13 -19.29
N ARG A 433 28.64 17.43 -18.01
CA ARG A 433 29.06 16.47 -16.97
C ARG A 433 27.87 15.91 -16.18
N LYS A 434 26.71 15.81 -16.83
CA LYS A 434 25.47 15.35 -16.18
C LYS A 434 25.44 13.82 -16.07
N GLN A 435 24.85 13.31 -15.00
CA GLN A 435 24.78 11.89 -14.72
C GLN A 435 24.01 11.11 -15.81
N TYR A 436 22.94 11.68 -16.33
CA TYR A 436 22.01 11.03 -17.25
C TYR A 436 22.01 11.60 -18.67
N THR A 437 23.00 12.44 -19.02
CA THR A 437 23.16 13.00 -20.35
C THR A 437 24.58 12.82 -20.83
N LYS A 438 24.78 12.20 -21.98
CA LYS A 438 26.10 11.98 -22.58
C LYS A 438 26.13 12.46 -24.02
N TRP A 439 27.25 13.08 -24.39
CA TRP A 439 27.55 13.51 -25.73
C TRP A 439 28.60 12.58 -26.33
N LEU A 440 28.38 12.14 -27.57
CA LEU A 440 29.21 11.23 -28.33
C LEU A 440 29.47 11.81 -29.73
N ASP A 441 30.62 11.49 -30.32
CA ASP A 441 31.03 11.91 -31.64
C ASP A 441 30.19 11.17 -32.70
N TYR A 442 29.17 11.87 -33.25
CA TYR A 442 28.27 11.32 -34.23
C TYR A 442 28.93 11.01 -35.57
N ASP A 443 29.99 11.78 -35.94
CA ASP A 443 30.70 11.57 -37.20
C ASP A 443 31.46 10.25 -37.21
N LYS A 444 31.92 9.79 -36.04
CA LYS A 444 32.53 8.47 -35.88
C LYS A 444 31.49 7.34 -35.80
N ILE A 445 30.30 7.60 -35.24
CA ILE A 445 29.23 6.60 -35.15
C ILE A 445 28.61 6.35 -36.52
N GLY A 446 28.40 7.40 -37.31
CA GLY A 446 27.92 7.36 -38.68
C GLY A 446 26.44 7.01 -38.89
N ALA A 447 25.74 6.58 -37.82
CA ALA A 447 24.33 6.21 -37.87
C ALA A 447 23.65 6.45 -36.50
N PHE A 448 22.32 6.49 -36.47
CA PHE A 448 21.58 6.53 -35.19
C PHE A 448 21.78 5.24 -34.40
N PRO A 449 21.92 5.30 -33.06
CA PRO A 449 22.12 4.12 -32.23
C PRO A 449 20.91 3.19 -32.26
N SER A 450 21.17 1.90 -32.15
CA SER A 450 20.14 0.91 -31.85
C SER A 450 20.03 0.73 -30.34
N PHE A 451 18.82 0.56 -29.84
CA PHE A 451 18.55 0.30 -28.42
C PHE A 451 18.10 -1.13 -28.28
N ARG A 452 18.93 -1.97 -27.65
CA ARG A 452 18.66 -3.39 -27.49
C ARG A 452 19.35 -3.95 -26.25
N THR A 453 18.94 -5.11 -25.82
CA THR A 453 19.69 -5.88 -24.83
C THR A 453 21.00 -6.39 -25.43
N ARG A 454 21.95 -6.76 -24.55
CA ARG A 454 23.26 -7.27 -24.97
C ARG A 454 23.13 -8.52 -25.84
N CYS A 455 24.01 -8.63 -26.85
CA CYS A 455 24.19 -9.84 -27.65
C CYS A 455 25.57 -10.43 -27.39
N GLU A 456 25.76 -11.69 -27.83
CA GLU A 456 27.09 -12.32 -27.82
C GLU A 456 28.03 -11.55 -28.76
N GLY A 457 29.24 -11.27 -28.29
CA GLY A 457 30.22 -10.48 -29.04
C GLY A 457 30.20 -8.99 -28.80
N ASP A 458 29.20 -8.45 -28.11
CA ASP A 458 29.15 -7.02 -27.77
C ASP A 458 30.32 -6.59 -26.88
N ARG A 459 30.90 -5.42 -27.21
CA ARG A 459 32.11 -4.89 -26.57
C ARG A 459 31.89 -3.41 -26.18
N ILE A 460 32.73 -2.96 -25.27
CA ILE A 460 32.88 -1.52 -24.96
C ILE A 460 34.37 -1.17 -24.96
N THR A 461 34.72 -0.09 -25.63
CA THR A 461 36.10 0.42 -25.66
C THR A 461 36.36 1.25 -24.40
N LEU A 462 37.41 0.90 -23.66
CA LEU A 462 37.68 1.42 -22.33
C LEU A 462 38.58 2.66 -22.35
N ASP A 463 39.50 2.74 -23.30
CA ASP A 463 40.48 3.82 -23.38
C ASP A 463 40.80 4.20 -24.84
N GLU A 464 41.54 5.29 -25.01
CA GLU A 464 41.91 5.85 -26.31
C GLU A 464 42.93 4.98 -27.07
N THR A 465 43.55 3.99 -26.42
CA THR A 465 44.46 3.03 -27.08
C THR A 465 43.69 1.90 -27.77
N GLY A 466 42.35 1.89 -27.68
CA GLY A 466 41.49 0.89 -28.29
C GLY A 466 41.34 -0.40 -27.48
N ARG A 467 41.79 -0.41 -26.20
CA ARG A 467 41.53 -1.55 -25.32
C ARG A 467 40.03 -1.72 -25.12
N SER A 468 39.52 -2.86 -25.46
CA SER A 468 38.11 -3.18 -25.34
C SER A 468 37.85 -4.38 -24.43
N LYS A 469 36.63 -4.44 -23.86
CA LYS A 469 36.18 -5.54 -23.02
C LYS A 469 34.80 -6.01 -23.50
N THR A 470 34.55 -7.33 -23.47
CA THR A 470 33.21 -7.82 -23.78
C THR A 470 32.23 -7.30 -22.73
N ILE A 471 31.02 -6.95 -23.17
CA ILE A 471 30.01 -6.39 -22.26
C ILE A 471 29.64 -7.39 -21.16
N ALA A 472 29.63 -8.69 -21.46
CA ALA A 472 29.40 -9.74 -20.47
C ALA A 472 30.44 -9.69 -19.34
N ARG A 473 31.74 -9.56 -19.69
CA ARG A 473 32.83 -9.47 -18.71
C ARG A 473 32.81 -8.16 -17.97
N TYR A 474 32.51 -7.05 -18.65
CA TYR A 474 32.37 -5.73 -18.03
C TYR A 474 31.27 -5.75 -16.95
N MET A 475 30.08 -6.29 -17.26
CA MET A 475 28.97 -6.39 -16.30
C MET A 475 29.28 -7.31 -15.12
N ILE A 476 30.14 -8.33 -15.29
CA ILE A 476 30.61 -9.16 -14.18
C ILE A 476 31.55 -8.37 -13.28
N ASP A 477 32.53 -7.70 -13.87
CA ASP A 477 33.54 -6.96 -13.12
C ASP A 477 32.94 -5.74 -12.37
N THR A 478 31.90 -5.11 -12.93
CA THR A 478 31.12 -4.02 -12.29
C THR A 478 29.98 -4.55 -11.44
N LYS A 479 29.95 -5.87 -11.13
CA LYS A 479 29.01 -6.50 -10.21
C LYS A 479 27.53 -6.34 -10.59
N VAL A 480 27.19 -6.16 -11.87
CA VAL A 480 25.79 -6.18 -12.32
C VAL A 480 25.19 -7.55 -12.01
N PRO A 481 24.03 -7.64 -11.32
CA PRO A 481 23.34 -8.91 -11.03
C PRO A 481 23.07 -9.73 -12.30
N ALA A 482 23.22 -11.05 -12.22
CA ALA A 482 23.14 -11.95 -13.39
C ALA A 482 21.78 -11.82 -14.13
N GLU A 483 20.70 -11.69 -13.36
CA GLU A 483 19.34 -11.57 -13.89
C GLU A 483 19.11 -10.26 -14.68
N LEU A 484 19.83 -9.19 -14.32
CA LEU A 484 19.70 -7.90 -15.01
C LEU A 484 20.52 -7.81 -16.28
N ARG A 485 21.62 -8.60 -16.40
CA ARG A 485 22.55 -8.51 -17.54
C ARG A 485 21.90 -8.77 -18.89
N GLY A 486 20.84 -9.58 -18.94
CA GLY A 486 20.06 -9.87 -20.14
C GLY A 486 18.91 -8.90 -20.42
N ARG A 487 18.59 -8.02 -19.47
CA ARG A 487 17.40 -7.14 -19.52
C ARG A 487 17.76 -5.67 -19.76
N ILE A 488 18.99 -5.27 -19.42
CA ILE A 488 19.42 -3.88 -19.60
C ILE A 488 19.45 -3.54 -21.08
N VAL A 489 18.67 -2.54 -21.48
CA VAL A 489 18.69 -2.00 -22.84
C VAL A 489 19.82 -0.98 -22.94
N LEU A 490 20.69 -1.16 -23.93
CA LEU A 490 21.91 -0.39 -24.12
C LEU A 490 21.89 0.29 -25.49
N PRO A 491 22.35 1.56 -25.60
CA PRO A 491 22.61 2.20 -26.89
C PRO A 491 23.83 1.56 -27.55
N THR A 492 23.68 1.11 -28.81
CA THR A 492 24.70 0.36 -29.54
C THR A 492 24.93 0.92 -30.93
N ALA A 493 26.18 0.83 -31.41
CA ALA A 493 26.56 1.00 -32.81
C ALA A 493 27.17 -0.31 -33.30
N GLY A 494 26.39 -1.15 -33.99
CA GLY A 494 26.77 -2.51 -34.34
C GLY A 494 26.98 -3.36 -33.07
N SER A 495 28.18 -3.91 -32.89
CA SER A 495 28.60 -4.68 -31.70
C SER A 495 29.25 -3.81 -30.60
N GLU A 496 29.43 -2.53 -30.83
CA GLU A 496 30.01 -1.63 -29.84
C GLU A 496 28.91 -0.96 -28.99
N ILE A 497 29.05 -1.05 -27.66
CA ILE A 497 28.16 -0.39 -26.71
C ILE A 497 28.60 1.07 -26.55
N LEU A 498 27.71 2.00 -26.81
CA LEU A 498 28.01 3.43 -26.76
C LEU A 498 28.06 3.98 -25.35
N TRP A 499 27.13 3.55 -24.50
CA TRP A 499 27.03 3.98 -23.12
C TRP A 499 26.33 2.95 -22.24
N ILE A 500 26.81 2.81 -20.98
CA ILE A 500 26.19 2.02 -19.91
C ILE A 500 25.85 3.01 -18.80
N PRO A 501 24.55 3.33 -18.55
CA PRO A 501 24.13 4.27 -17.51
C PRO A 501 24.49 3.78 -16.11
N ALA A 502 24.77 4.71 -15.16
CA ALA A 502 25.15 4.38 -13.78
C ALA A 502 24.08 3.64 -12.98
N GLY A 503 22.79 3.81 -13.30
CA GLY A 503 21.68 3.06 -12.69
C GLY A 503 21.60 1.61 -13.12
N ALA A 504 22.31 1.21 -14.18
CA ALA A 504 22.39 -0.16 -14.69
C ALA A 504 23.51 -0.99 -14.02
N ALA A 505 24.43 -0.32 -13.33
CA ALA A 505 25.52 -0.97 -12.59
C ALA A 505 25.87 -0.08 -11.40
N ASP A 506 25.83 -0.60 -10.17
CA ASP A 506 26.37 0.08 -8.99
C ASP A 506 27.88 0.26 -9.20
N ALA A 507 28.29 1.46 -9.62
CA ALA A 507 29.67 1.76 -9.95
C ALA A 507 30.44 2.19 -8.71
N SER A 508 30.88 1.22 -7.92
CA SER A 508 32.01 1.40 -7.03
C SER A 508 33.19 0.60 -7.57
N ASP A 509 33.90 1.13 -8.55
CA ASP A 509 35.21 0.62 -8.95
C ASP A 509 36.28 1.57 -8.38
N PRO A 510 37.01 1.17 -7.32
CA PRO A 510 38.02 2.02 -6.68
C PRO A 510 39.30 2.18 -7.52
N GLU A 511 39.53 1.42 -8.57
CA GLU A 511 40.78 1.47 -9.34
C GLU A 511 40.79 2.44 -10.53
N THR A 512 39.65 2.98 -10.96
CA THR A 512 39.57 3.84 -12.16
C THR A 512 39.13 5.28 -11.95
N GLY A 513 39.00 5.75 -10.72
CA GLY A 513 38.93 7.21 -10.39
C GLY A 513 37.80 8.02 -11.06
N SER A 514 36.70 7.41 -11.54
CA SER A 514 35.62 8.13 -12.21
C SER A 514 34.22 7.72 -11.75
N SER A 515 33.96 7.78 -10.46
CA SER A 515 32.69 7.33 -9.86
C SER A 515 31.58 8.41 -9.77
N SER A 516 31.79 9.61 -10.26
CA SER A 516 30.81 10.70 -10.17
C SER A 516 30.05 11.02 -11.47
N ASP A 517 30.36 10.36 -12.58
CA ASP A 517 29.98 10.84 -13.93
C ASP A 517 28.87 10.05 -14.65
N GLY A 518 27.97 9.37 -13.93
CA GLY A 518 26.72 8.86 -14.52
C GLY A 518 26.87 7.71 -15.51
N GLY A 519 27.80 6.77 -15.26
CA GLY A 519 27.98 5.55 -16.07
C GLY A 519 29.17 5.65 -17.04
N ARG A 520 29.40 4.54 -17.80
CA ARG A 520 30.56 4.39 -18.69
C ARG A 520 30.18 4.61 -20.15
N ILE A 521 30.87 5.55 -20.82
CA ILE A 521 30.79 5.74 -22.28
C ILE A 521 31.94 5.01 -22.98
N SER A 522 31.73 4.55 -24.22
CA SER A 522 32.81 4.02 -25.05
C SER A 522 33.82 5.10 -25.39
N ALA A 523 35.09 4.84 -25.13
CA ALA A 523 36.18 5.75 -25.47
C ALA A 523 36.36 5.95 -26.98
N ALA A 524 35.88 5.01 -27.81
CA ALA A 524 35.97 5.10 -29.28
C ALA A 524 35.20 6.33 -29.83
N TYR A 525 34.11 6.74 -29.15
CA TYR A 525 33.21 7.78 -29.61
C TYR A 525 33.22 9.04 -28.71
N LYS A 526 34.27 9.26 -27.96
CA LYS A 526 34.44 10.50 -27.20
C LYS A 526 34.45 11.70 -28.12
N VAL A 527 33.80 12.78 -27.68
CA VAL A 527 33.82 14.10 -28.32
C VAL A 527 35.23 14.68 -28.25
N SER A 528 35.66 15.33 -29.28
CA SER A 528 36.93 16.05 -29.41
C SER A 528 36.72 17.39 -30.06
N SER A 529 37.73 18.28 -30.03
CA SER A 529 37.69 19.58 -30.74
C SER A 529 37.57 19.47 -32.26
N ARG A 530 37.68 18.27 -32.83
CA ARG A 530 37.53 17.97 -34.26
C ARG A 530 36.14 17.36 -34.60
N THR A 531 35.31 17.12 -33.60
CA THR A 531 33.96 16.58 -33.81
C THR A 531 33.08 17.65 -34.45
N GLY A 532 32.47 17.36 -35.58
CA GLY A 532 31.57 18.27 -36.27
C GLY A 532 30.13 18.14 -35.81
N ARG A 533 29.69 16.94 -35.47
CA ARG A 533 28.32 16.67 -35.01
C ARG A 533 28.31 15.81 -33.76
N ILE A 534 27.42 16.14 -32.84
CA ILE A 534 27.24 15.41 -31.58
C ILE A 534 25.96 14.59 -31.60
N LEU A 535 26.03 13.36 -31.10
CA LEU A 535 24.91 12.57 -30.65
C LEU A 535 24.74 12.78 -29.15
N GLU A 536 23.69 13.47 -28.75
CA GLU A 536 23.28 13.52 -27.35
C GLU A 536 22.36 12.34 -27.03
N ILE A 537 22.69 11.62 -25.98
CA ILE A 537 21.85 10.57 -25.41
C ILE A 537 21.48 10.97 -24.00
N CYS A 538 20.20 11.19 -23.74
CA CYS A 538 19.64 11.41 -22.41
C CYS A 538 18.91 10.14 -21.97
N TRP A 539 19.17 9.68 -20.74
CA TRP A 539 18.40 8.64 -20.10
C TRP A 539 17.61 9.26 -18.96
N GLU A 540 16.28 9.15 -19.01
CA GLU A 540 15.38 9.59 -17.95
C GLU A 540 14.96 8.35 -17.16
N PRO A 541 15.50 8.13 -15.94
CA PRO A 541 14.94 7.12 -15.04
C PRO A 541 13.48 7.47 -14.80
N GLY A 542 12.57 6.49 -14.85
CA GLY A 542 11.13 6.69 -14.72
C GLY A 542 10.81 7.51 -13.47
N ILE A 543 10.43 8.77 -13.65
CA ILE A 543 10.02 9.68 -12.57
C ILE A 543 8.55 9.40 -12.27
N ASP A 544 8.27 9.21 -10.98
CA ASP A 544 6.94 9.16 -10.42
C ASP A 544 6.21 10.49 -10.68
N ARG A 545 5.21 10.50 -11.56
CA ARG A 545 4.42 11.70 -11.89
C ARG A 545 3.40 12.09 -10.81
N THR A 546 3.64 11.76 -9.53
CA THR A 546 2.73 12.08 -8.43
C THR A 546 3.24 13.16 -7.47
N SER A 547 4.44 13.69 -7.64
CA SER A 547 4.89 14.90 -6.94
C SER A 547 4.92 16.07 -7.93
N GLY A 548 3.88 16.91 -7.85
CA GLY A 548 3.79 18.16 -8.62
C GLY A 548 4.76 19.21 -8.10
N GLU A 549 6.03 19.10 -8.44
CA GLU A 549 6.95 20.22 -8.39
C GLU A 549 7.41 20.52 -9.81
N GLN A 550 6.94 21.67 -10.30
CA GLN A 550 7.43 22.26 -11.55
C GLN A 550 8.89 22.66 -11.37
N PRO A 551 9.80 22.39 -12.32
CA PRO A 551 11.14 22.94 -12.27
C PRO A 551 11.05 24.45 -12.47
N GLU A 552 11.56 25.21 -11.52
CA GLU A 552 11.84 26.65 -11.65
C GLU A 552 12.67 26.89 -12.92
N THR A 553 12.11 27.67 -13.83
CA THR A 553 12.84 28.30 -14.92
C THR A 553 13.65 29.44 -14.33
N GLY A 554 14.91 29.17 -14.01
CA GLY A 554 15.90 30.18 -13.69
C GLY A 554 16.76 30.48 -14.91
N ASN A 555 16.87 31.76 -15.21
CA ASN A 555 17.65 32.44 -16.27
C ASN A 555 19.02 31.81 -16.59
#